data_03f38b99463a1fbe682813b890569271
#
_entry.id   03f38b99463a1fbe682813b890569271
#
_cell.length_a   1.000
_cell.length_b   1.000
_cell.length_c   1.000
_cell.angle_alpha   90.00
_cell.angle_beta   90.00
_cell.angle_gamma   90.00
#
_symmetry.space_group_name_H-M   'P 1'
#
loop_
_entity.id
_entity.type
_entity.pdbx_description
1 polymer ?
#
loop_
_entity_poly.entity_id
_entity_poly.type
_entity_poly.pdbx_seq_one_letter_code
_entity_poly.pdbx_strand_id
1 'polypeptide(L)'
;MYQLNVPLKNDAHTIFIEQGISQKLTSLLNENKDYSHIFIITQQSILDHVDTSFLSDFPIIIIGEKETSKSIGSAESVVQQLIVSGCDRDSLLVGFGGGTVTDLVGFVSSIFMRGINHVFVPTTLLGMVDSAIGGKTAVNSSSARNVIGTFKQPRAIYIDPLFLTTLPSREIIDGFAEIIKYGLIVDCDLYNMIESDFQTLIDLKDLSQIESIIQACCQHKVNFVIADELDQNQRMMLNFGHTLGHALESYFNYKTITHGQAVYYGMLGAAFISKKYNFLSEDAFNRIHAFISTIPKLNFNNIDCNKVFECIKYDKKKTKNKFNFIVLTDIGKADIFYKITSDDFKEAINYIANYEYSCN
;
A
#
# COMPACT_ATOMS: atom_id res chain seq x y z
N MET A 1 14.70 12.87 13.96
CA MET A 1 14.00 12.86 12.66
C MET A 1 14.85 12.11 11.65
N TYR A 2 14.36 11.01 11.14
CA TYR A 2 14.99 10.27 10.04
C TYR A 2 14.57 10.91 8.70
N GLN A 3 15.51 11.04 7.77
CA GLN A 3 15.29 11.65 6.46
C GLN A 3 15.78 10.68 5.38
N LEU A 4 14.89 10.33 4.47
CA LEU A 4 15.20 9.48 3.33
C LEU A 4 15.00 10.26 2.04
N ASN A 5 16.09 10.54 1.34
CA ASN A 5 16.05 11.23 0.06
C ASN A 5 15.65 10.29 -1.07
N VAL A 6 14.75 10.74 -1.94
CA VAL A 6 14.30 10.04 -3.15
C VAL A 6 14.81 10.81 -4.37
N PRO A 7 16.01 10.51 -4.89
CA PRO A 7 16.69 11.30 -5.90
C PRO A 7 16.22 10.97 -7.33
N LEU A 8 14.94 11.16 -7.61
CA LEU A 8 14.40 11.01 -8.95
C LEU A 8 14.80 12.20 -9.85
N LYS A 9 14.96 11.94 -11.13
CA LYS A 9 15.52 12.93 -12.08
C LYS A 9 14.71 14.23 -12.14
N ASN A 10 13.40 14.14 -12.14
CA ASN A 10 12.52 15.30 -12.31
C ASN A 10 11.77 15.70 -11.04
N ASP A 11 11.58 14.78 -10.09
CA ASP A 11 10.71 14.93 -8.94
C ASP A 11 11.40 14.42 -7.66
N ALA A 12 12.65 14.86 -7.43
CA ALA A 12 13.35 14.55 -6.19
C ALA A 12 12.59 15.10 -4.98
N HIS A 13 12.45 14.28 -3.95
CA HIS A 13 11.74 14.64 -2.73
C HIS A 13 12.33 13.91 -1.52
N THR A 14 11.81 14.22 -0.31
CA THR A 14 12.28 13.63 0.93
C THR A 14 11.12 13.03 1.70
N ILE A 15 11.35 11.86 2.29
CA ILE A 15 10.46 11.22 3.26
C ILE A 15 11.04 11.52 4.65
N PHE A 16 10.22 12.11 5.51
CA PHE A 16 10.56 12.42 6.89
C PHE A 16 9.81 11.47 7.81
N ILE A 17 10.51 10.84 8.76
CA ILE A 17 9.93 9.90 9.71
C ILE A 17 10.36 10.31 11.12
N GLU A 18 9.40 10.62 11.98
CA GLU A 18 9.63 10.96 13.38
C GLU A 18 8.32 10.89 14.15
N GLN A 19 8.31 10.29 15.32
CA GLN A 19 7.17 10.37 16.24
C GLN A 19 6.92 11.83 16.65
N GLY A 20 5.69 12.30 16.45
CA GLY A 20 5.28 13.68 16.74
C GLY A 20 5.67 14.71 15.67
N ILE A 21 6.14 14.29 14.49
CA ILE A 21 6.46 15.22 13.39
C ILE A 21 5.22 16.02 12.96
N SER A 22 4.03 15.44 13.10
CA SER A 22 2.76 16.12 12.79
C SER A 22 2.58 17.43 13.53
N GLN A 23 3.03 17.53 14.78
CA GLN A 23 2.96 18.75 15.58
C GLN A 23 3.85 19.89 15.04
N LYS A 24 4.81 19.55 14.19
CA LYS A 24 5.70 20.51 13.51
C LYS A 24 5.25 20.80 12.07
N LEU A 25 4.14 20.20 11.61
CA LEU A 25 3.76 20.22 10.20
C LEU A 25 3.55 21.66 9.69
N THR A 26 2.91 22.51 10.45
CA THR A 26 2.69 23.93 10.09
C THR A 26 4.00 24.65 9.80
N SER A 27 5.03 24.49 10.65
CA SER A 27 6.34 25.09 10.40
C SER A 27 7.02 24.45 9.19
N LEU A 28 7.00 23.12 9.08
CA LEU A 28 7.62 22.39 7.97
C LEU A 28 7.03 22.75 6.60
N LEU A 29 5.72 23.01 6.54
CA LEU A 29 5.05 23.43 5.30
C LEU A 29 5.39 24.87 4.93
N ASN A 30 5.60 25.74 5.91
CA ASN A 30 5.89 27.16 5.70
C ASN A 30 7.39 27.46 5.49
N GLU A 31 8.32 26.62 6.01
CA GLU A 31 9.76 26.90 5.98
C GLU A 31 10.37 26.89 4.58
N ASN A 32 9.79 26.22 3.61
CA ASN A 32 10.49 25.89 2.37
C ASN A 32 9.94 26.47 1.09
N LYS A 33 8.78 27.15 1.08
CA LYS A 33 8.20 27.76 -0.13
C LYS A 33 7.08 28.75 0.19
N ASP A 34 7.03 29.81 -0.59
CA ASP A 34 5.91 30.74 -0.63
C ASP A 34 4.72 30.13 -1.37
N TYR A 35 4.03 29.17 -0.74
CA TYR A 35 2.76 28.68 -1.28
C TYR A 35 1.69 29.75 -1.09
N SER A 36 0.93 30.04 -2.16
CA SER A 36 -0.18 31.00 -2.09
C SER A 36 -1.27 30.57 -1.11
N HIS A 37 -1.57 29.27 -1.10
CA HIS A 37 -2.54 28.64 -0.20
C HIS A 37 -2.12 27.19 0.09
N ILE A 38 -2.51 26.70 1.26
CA ILE A 38 -2.33 25.28 1.64
C ILE A 38 -3.71 24.71 1.98
N PHE A 39 -4.08 23.60 1.34
CA PHE A 39 -5.36 22.92 1.53
C PHE A 39 -5.14 21.53 2.07
N ILE A 40 -5.79 21.21 3.19
CA ILE A 40 -5.79 19.85 3.75
C ILE A 40 -6.96 19.06 3.15
N ILE A 41 -6.71 17.89 2.62
CA ILE A 41 -7.74 16.97 2.11
C ILE A 41 -7.70 15.71 2.97
N THR A 42 -8.82 15.39 3.61
CA THR A 42 -8.90 14.31 4.59
C THR A 42 -10.31 13.72 4.67
N GLN A 43 -10.52 12.75 5.56
CA GLN A 43 -11.80 12.12 5.86
C GLN A 43 -12.28 12.52 7.26
N GLN A 44 -13.61 12.58 7.47
CA GLN A 44 -14.18 12.96 8.75
C GLN A 44 -13.73 12.02 9.87
N SER A 45 -13.69 10.70 9.59
CA SER A 45 -13.25 9.69 10.56
C SER A 45 -11.83 9.94 11.09
N ILE A 46 -10.94 10.54 10.30
CA ILE A 46 -9.58 10.89 10.74
C ILE A 46 -9.63 12.07 11.71
N LEU A 47 -10.39 13.12 11.37
CA LEU A 47 -10.56 14.29 12.24
C LEU A 47 -11.18 13.94 13.60
N ASP A 48 -12.05 12.94 13.63
CA ASP A 48 -12.73 12.49 14.87
C ASP A 48 -11.83 11.69 15.82
N HIS A 49 -10.73 11.08 15.31
CA HIS A 49 -9.91 10.14 16.09
C HIS A 49 -8.45 10.58 16.29
N VAL A 50 -7.98 11.53 15.51
CA VAL A 50 -6.61 12.06 15.56
C VAL A 50 -6.63 13.48 16.12
N ASP A 51 -5.67 13.82 17.01
CA ASP A 51 -5.45 15.22 17.36
C ASP A 51 -4.99 16.00 16.13
N THR A 52 -5.86 16.86 15.64
CA THR A 52 -5.66 17.68 14.45
C THR A 52 -5.46 19.17 14.75
N SER A 53 -5.15 19.52 15.99
CA SER A 53 -4.90 20.91 16.42
C SER A 53 -3.84 21.62 15.58
N PHE A 54 -2.85 20.87 15.08
CA PHE A 54 -1.80 21.37 14.17
C PHE A 54 -2.30 21.72 12.75
N LEU A 55 -3.56 21.38 12.41
CA LEU A 55 -4.18 21.73 11.12
C LEU A 55 -5.09 22.95 11.19
N SER A 56 -5.26 23.57 12.36
CA SER A 56 -6.24 24.65 12.61
C SER A 56 -6.10 25.86 11.70
N ASP A 57 -4.90 26.12 11.19
CA ASP A 57 -4.59 27.29 10.36
C ASP A 57 -4.90 27.07 8.86
N PHE A 58 -5.29 25.86 8.47
CA PHE A 58 -5.49 25.50 7.08
C PHE A 58 -6.95 25.18 6.74
N PRO A 59 -7.45 25.61 5.58
CA PRO A 59 -8.75 25.16 5.08
C PRO A 59 -8.73 23.64 4.85
N ILE A 60 -9.79 22.97 5.33
CA ILE A 60 -9.94 21.52 5.26
C ILE A 60 -11.04 21.16 4.27
N ILE A 61 -10.75 20.29 3.33
CA ILE A 61 -11.70 19.67 2.41
C ILE A 61 -11.93 18.23 2.85
N ILE A 62 -13.16 17.90 3.23
CA ILE A 62 -13.54 16.57 3.68
C ILE A 62 -14.06 15.77 2.47
N ILE A 63 -13.44 14.60 2.25
CA ILE A 63 -13.90 13.64 1.24
C ILE A 63 -14.73 12.52 1.90
N GLY A 64 -15.41 11.73 1.07
CA GLY A 64 -16.16 10.56 1.53
C GLY A 64 -15.29 9.51 2.22
N GLU A 65 -15.92 8.60 2.94
CA GLU A 65 -15.25 7.55 3.70
C GLU A 65 -14.89 6.33 2.85
N LYS A 66 -13.83 5.65 3.26
CA LYS A 66 -13.36 4.38 2.70
C LYS A 66 -13.06 4.43 1.18
N GLU A 67 -12.82 3.29 0.61
CA GLU A 67 -12.43 3.12 -0.80
C GLU A 67 -13.50 3.60 -1.80
N THR A 68 -14.76 3.69 -1.40
CA THR A 68 -15.84 4.21 -2.27
C THR A 68 -15.67 5.68 -2.63
N SER A 69 -14.96 6.44 -1.82
CA SER A 69 -14.62 7.83 -2.10
C SER A 69 -13.50 8.01 -3.13
N LYS A 70 -12.79 6.96 -3.47
CA LYS A 70 -11.71 6.99 -4.46
C LYS A 70 -12.28 6.86 -5.88
N SER A 71 -12.97 7.90 -6.36
CA SER A 71 -13.70 7.92 -7.63
C SER A 71 -13.46 9.20 -8.42
N ILE A 72 -13.76 9.18 -9.73
CA ILE A 72 -13.75 10.39 -10.58
C ILE A 72 -14.70 11.45 -10.04
N GLY A 73 -15.89 11.06 -9.56
CA GLY A 73 -16.84 12.02 -8.99
C GLY A 73 -16.30 12.69 -7.73
N SER A 74 -15.58 11.97 -6.88
CA SER A 74 -14.91 12.55 -5.72
C SER A 74 -13.78 13.49 -6.13
N ALA A 75 -12.99 13.13 -7.14
CA ALA A 75 -11.94 14.00 -7.67
C ALA A 75 -12.52 15.29 -8.23
N GLU A 76 -13.62 15.22 -8.98
CA GLU A 76 -14.34 16.39 -9.48
C GLU A 76 -14.87 17.26 -8.33
N SER A 77 -15.48 16.66 -7.31
CA SER A 77 -15.96 17.38 -6.13
C SER A 77 -14.84 18.14 -5.41
N VAL A 78 -13.67 17.51 -5.23
CA VAL A 78 -12.49 18.18 -4.65
C VAL A 78 -12.04 19.34 -5.53
N VAL A 79 -11.96 19.16 -6.85
CA VAL A 79 -11.58 20.21 -7.81
C VAL A 79 -12.55 21.40 -7.71
N GLN A 80 -13.85 21.18 -7.62
CA GLN A 80 -14.84 22.26 -7.48
C GLN A 80 -14.65 23.04 -6.17
N GLN A 81 -14.41 22.34 -5.05
CA GLN A 81 -14.13 22.98 -3.76
C GLN A 81 -12.84 23.81 -3.81
N LEU A 82 -11.77 23.30 -4.43
CA LEU A 82 -10.53 24.04 -4.61
C LEU A 82 -10.72 25.33 -5.42
N ILE A 83 -11.51 25.28 -6.51
CA ILE A 83 -11.82 26.45 -7.33
C ILE A 83 -12.56 27.52 -6.50
N VAL A 84 -13.62 27.11 -5.79
CA VAL A 84 -14.43 28.04 -4.96
C VAL A 84 -13.59 28.63 -3.83
N SER A 85 -12.61 27.90 -3.30
CA SER A 85 -11.72 28.35 -2.24
C SER A 85 -10.53 29.19 -2.74
N GLY A 86 -10.42 29.47 -4.04
CA GLY A 86 -9.36 30.32 -4.60
C GLY A 86 -8.02 29.61 -4.77
N CYS A 87 -8.00 28.28 -4.84
CA CYS A 87 -6.78 27.50 -5.10
C CYS A 87 -6.20 27.86 -6.48
N ASP A 88 -4.90 28.12 -6.54
CA ASP A 88 -4.16 28.48 -7.74
C ASP A 88 -3.00 27.50 -8.02
N ARG A 89 -2.13 27.85 -8.99
CA ARG A 89 -0.99 26.98 -9.39
C ARG A 89 0.12 26.91 -8.35
N ASP A 90 0.24 27.91 -7.51
CA ASP A 90 1.27 28.01 -6.48
C ASP A 90 0.78 27.45 -5.14
N SER A 91 -0.44 26.95 -5.09
CA SER A 91 -1.04 26.31 -3.92
C SER A 91 -0.45 24.91 -3.68
N LEU A 92 -0.54 24.46 -2.42
CA LEU A 92 -0.13 23.12 -1.97
C LEU A 92 -1.35 22.32 -1.51
N LEU A 93 -1.46 21.07 -1.97
CA LEU A 93 -2.39 20.10 -1.42
C LEU A 93 -1.71 19.20 -0.41
N VAL A 94 -2.32 19.00 0.74
CA VAL A 94 -1.86 18.05 1.77
C VAL A 94 -2.84 16.89 1.85
N GLY A 95 -2.42 15.70 1.46
CA GLY A 95 -3.18 14.48 1.63
C GLY A 95 -2.95 13.92 3.04
N PHE A 96 -3.89 14.18 3.96
CA PHE A 96 -3.82 13.72 5.34
C PHE A 96 -4.76 12.52 5.53
N GLY A 97 -4.20 11.31 5.49
CA GLY A 97 -5.02 10.08 5.59
C GLY A 97 -4.35 8.82 5.07
N GLY A 98 -5.11 7.74 4.99
CA GLY A 98 -4.67 6.46 4.43
C GLY A 98 -4.54 6.48 2.90
N GLY A 99 -4.29 5.30 2.29
CA GLY A 99 -4.08 5.13 0.85
C GLY A 99 -5.18 5.72 -0.04
N THR A 100 -6.44 5.66 0.40
CA THR A 100 -7.57 6.29 -0.31
C THR A 100 -7.39 7.80 -0.48
N VAL A 101 -6.96 8.47 0.59
CA VAL A 101 -6.75 9.93 0.58
C VAL A 101 -5.51 10.27 -0.25
N THR A 102 -4.39 9.59 -0.02
CA THR A 102 -3.13 9.87 -0.73
C THR A 102 -3.27 9.66 -2.23
N ASP A 103 -3.92 8.57 -2.66
CA ASP A 103 -4.17 8.30 -4.07
C ASP A 103 -5.07 9.35 -4.74
N LEU A 104 -6.18 9.73 -4.07
CA LEU A 104 -7.10 10.75 -4.59
C LEU A 104 -6.42 12.12 -4.68
N VAL A 105 -5.69 12.54 -3.63
CA VAL A 105 -4.99 13.82 -3.60
C VAL A 105 -3.89 13.87 -4.65
N GLY A 106 -3.10 12.81 -4.77
CA GLY A 106 -2.09 12.70 -5.81
C GLY A 106 -2.69 12.79 -7.21
N PHE A 107 -3.81 12.09 -7.45
CA PHE A 107 -4.53 12.16 -8.72
C PHE A 107 -5.07 13.58 -8.99
N VAL A 108 -5.77 14.20 -8.03
CA VAL A 108 -6.27 15.58 -8.16
C VAL A 108 -5.11 16.54 -8.43
N SER A 109 -4.02 16.43 -7.68
CA SER A 109 -2.85 17.30 -7.86
C SER A 109 -2.22 17.18 -9.24
N SER A 110 -2.33 15.99 -9.87
CA SER A 110 -1.76 15.75 -11.19
C SER A 110 -2.57 16.39 -12.33
N ILE A 111 -3.89 16.54 -12.15
CA ILE A 111 -4.80 17.06 -13.19
C ILE A 111 -5.24 18.49 -12.96
N PHE A 112 -5.37 18.94 -11.70
CA PHE A 112 -5.79 20.30 -11.39
C PHE A 112 -4.79 21.32 -11.95
N MET A 113 -5.27 22.29 -12.72
CA MET A 113 -4.45 23.29 -13.44
C MET A 113 -3.24 22.72 -14.22
N ARG A 114 -3.32 21.47 -14.66
CA ARG A 114 -2.26 20.68 -15.35
C ARG A 114 -1.09 20.29 -14.44
N GLY A 115 -1.34 20.28 -13.13
CA GLY A 115 -0.39 19.84 -12.12
C GLY A 115 -0.04 20.92 -11.13
N ILE A 116 -0.29 20.65 -9.84
CA ILE A 116 0.11 21.48 -8.71
C ILE A 116 0.92 20.67 -7.71
N ASN A 117 1.51 21.32 -6.72
CA ASN A 117 2.30 20.63 -5.69
C ASN A 117 1.39 19.92 -4.69
N HIS A 118 1.89 18.78 -4.17
CA HIS A 118 1.25 18.11 -3.05
C HIS A 118 2.28 17.47 -2.11
N VAL A 119 1.88 17.20 -0.90
CA VAL A 119 2.59 16.40 0.10
C VAL A 119 1.64 15.38 0.71
N PHE A 120 2.19 14.32 1.29
CA PHE A 120 1.40 13.31 1.99
C PHE A 120 1.76 13.25 3.47
N VAL A 121 0.73 13.03 4.28
CA VAL A 121 0.81 12.70 5.71
C VAL A 121 -0.01 11.42 5.91
N PRO A 122 0.59 10.24 5.63
CA PRO A 122 -0.12 8.98 5.76
C PRO A 122 -0.44 8.65 7.22
N THR A 123 -1.70 8.25 7.49
CA THR A 123 -2.17 7.95 8.84
C THR A 123 -2.40 6.45 9.07
N THR A 124 -2.22 5.61 8.05
CA THR A 124 -2.31 4.14 8.17
C THR A 124 -0.95 3.49 7.97
N LEU A 125 -0.72 2.33 8.61
CA LEU A 125 0.53 1.60 8.45
C LEU A 125 0.80 1.27 6.97
N LEU A 126 -0.21 0.80 6.23
CA LEU A 126 -0.13 0.56 4.79
C LEU A 126 0.28 1.82 4.01
N GLY A 127 -0.27 2.98 4.40
CA GLY A 127 0.11 4.27 3.83
C GLY A 127 1.57 4.62 4.07
N MET A 128 2.05 4.40 5.30
CA MET A 128 3.40 4.73 5.73
C MET A 128 4.48 3.87 5.04
N VAL A 129 4.22 2.55 4.89
CA VAL A 129 5.23 1.62 4.38
C VAL A 129 5.14 1.37 2.87
N ASP A 130 3.99 1.68 2.23
CA ASP A 130 3.79 1.36 0.82
C ASP A 130 3.06 2.44 0.03
N SER A 131 1.75 2.65 0.20
CA SER A 131 0.91 3.31 -0.80
C SER A 131 1.24 4.78 -1.04
N ALA A 132 1.74 5.55 -0.06
CA ALA A 132 2.11 6.95 -0.25
C ALA A 132 3.44 7.14 -1.01
N ILE A 133 4.21 6.06 -1.26
CA ILE A 133 5.57 6.13 -1.80
C ILE A 133 5.61 5.65 -3.25
N GLY A 134 6.28 6.42 -4.13
CA GLY A 134 6.57 6.01 -5.50
C GLY A 134 5.62 6.55 -6.56
N GLY A 135 4.83 7.56 -6.22
CA GLY A 135 4.11 8.43 -7.14
C GLY A 135 2.94 7.82 -7.91
N LYS A 136 2.60 6.56 -7.69
CA LYS A 136 1.37 5.98 -8.25
C LYS A 136 0.18 6.63 -7.59
N THR A 137 -0.67 7.28 -8.38
CA THR A 137 -1.90 7.91 -7.92
C THR A 137 -3.06 7.45 -8.79
N ALA A 138 -4.19 7.15 -8.19
CA ALA A 138 -5.31 6.60 -8.97
C ALA A 138 -6.66 6.83 -8.31
N VAL A 139 -7.69 6.71 -9.14
CA VAL A 139 -9.07 6.57 -8.72
C VAL A 139 -9.71 5.35 -9.40
N ASN A 140 -10.79 4.87 -8.81
CA ASN A 140 -11.50 3.71 -9.27
C ASN A 140 -12.50 4.07 -10.39
N SER A 141 -12.65 3.15 -11.33
CA SER A 141 -13.80 3.16 -12.24
C SER A 141 -14.94 2.31 -11.67
N SER A 142 -16.09 2.34 -12.32
CA SER A 142 -17.23 1.48 -11.95
C SER A 142 -16.93 -0.02 -12.09
N SER A 143 -15.92 -0.40 -12.87
CA SER A 143 -15.62 -1.79 -13.22
C SER A 143 -14.26 -2.29 -12.74
N ALA A 144 -13.35 -1.41 -12.31
CA ALA A 144 -12.02 -1.82 -11.90
C ALA A 144 -11.37 -0.78 -10.96
N ARG A 145 -10.54 -1.26 -10.03
CA ARG A 145 -9.75 -0.41 -9.12
C ARG A 145 -8.49 0.11 -9.80
N ASN A 146 -8.07 1.31 -9.42
CA ASN A 146 -6.78 1.93 -9.75
C ASN A 146 -6.47 2.02 -11.25
N VAL A 147 -7.49 1.99 -12.13
CA VAL A 147 -7.28 2.01 -13.60
C VAL A 147 -7.21 3.40 -14.19
N ILE A 148 -7.63 4.41 -13.47
CA ILE A 148 -7.58 5.80 -13.89
C ILE A 148 -6.57 6.48 -12.99
N GLY A 149 -5.36 6.71 -13.48
CA GLY A 149 -4.29 7.21 -12.64
C GLY A 149 -3.14 7.86 -13.40
N THR A 150 -2.22 8.40 -12.64
CA THR A 150 -1.00 9.06 -13.12
C THR A 150 0.19 8.67 -12.26
N PHE A 151 1.39 8.97 -12.75
CA PHE A 151 2.59 9.01 -11.92
C PHE A 151 2.86 10.47 -11.54
N LYS A 152 2.72 10.81 -10.26
CA LYS A 152 2.97 12.15 -9.72
C LYS A 152 3.61 12.02 -8.34
N GLN A 153 4.87 12.39 -8.25
CA GLN A 153 5.62 12.35 -6.99
C GLN A 153 5.20 13.51 -6.08
N PRO A 154 5.07 13.28 -4.76
CA PRO A 154 4.86 14.34 -3.79
C PRO A 154 6.12 15.20 -3.61
N ARG A 155 5.99 16.40 -3.08
CA ARG A 155 7.14 17.24 -2.68
C ARG A 155 7.82 16.75 -1.41
N ALA A 156 7.04 16.13 -0.52
CA ALA A 156 7.52 15.47 0.69
C ALA A 156 6.47 14.46 1.17
N ILE A 157 6.92 13.52 2.00
CA ILE A 157 6.05 12.63 2.76
C ILE A 157 6.44 12.77 4.24
N TYR A 158 5.49 13.07 5.10
CA TYR A 158 5.69 13.21 6.54
C TYR A 158 5.02 12.04 7.25
N ILE A 159 5.81 11.15 7.80
CA ILE A 159 5.35 9.92 8.48
C ILE A 159 5.47 10.10 9.98
N ASP A 160 4.33 10.08 10.66
CA ASP A 160 4.24 10.12 12.12
C ASP A 160 3.72 8.78 12.65
N PRO A 161 4.57 7.92 13.22
CA PRO A 161 4.14 6.64 13.77
C PRO A 161 3.10 6.75 14.90
N LEU A 162 2.96 7.91 15.55
CA LEU A 162 1.95 8.12 16.59
C LEU A 162 0.51 7.96 16.06
N PHE A 163 0.25 8.22 14.79
CA PHE A 163 -1.09 8.00 14.22
C PHE A 163 -1.55 6.55 14.32
N LEU A 164 -0.63 5.59 14.38
CA LEU A 164 -0.96 4.17 14.49
C LEU A 164 -1.65 3.84 15.82
N THR A 165 -1.44 4.64 16.87
CA THR A 165 -2.09 4.42 18.17
C THR A 165 -3.60 4.64 18.14
N THR A 166 -4.10 5.35 17.14
CA THR A 166 -5.54 5.60 16.93
C THR A 166 -6.16 4.64 15.91
N LEU A 167 -5.32 3.81 15.28
CA LEU A 167 -5.77 2.91 14.20
C LEU A 167 -6.32 1.61 14.79
N PRO A 168 -7.45 1.10 14.29
CA PRO A 168 -7.95 -0.21 14.70
C PRO A 168 -6.93 -1.33 14.44
N SER A 169 -6.82 -2.30 15.35
CA SER A 169 -5.86 -3.42 15.22
C SER A 169 -5.96 -4.16 13.88
N ARG A 170 -7.15 -4.25 13.30
CA ARG A 170 -7.36 -4.83 11.97
C ARG A 170 -6.56 -4.10 10.89
N GLU A 171 -6.53 -2.77 10.92
CA GLU A 171 -5.79 -1.94 9.96
C GLU A 171 -4.27 -2.05 10.17
N ILE A 172 -3.84 -2.27 11.40
CA ILE A 172 -2.43 -2.58 11.72
C ILE A 172 -2.03 -3.91 11.08
N ILE A 173 -2.81 -4.98 11.35
CA ILE A 173 -2.57 -6.32 10.76
C ILE A 173 -2.58 -6.23 9.23
N ASP A 174 -3.49 -5.46 8.66
CA ASP A 174 -3.60 -5.26 7.21
C ASP A 174 -2.31 -4.63 6.63
N GLY A 175 -1.78 -3.61 7.29
CA GLY A 175 -0.52 -2.97 6.89
C GLY A 175 0.70 -3.90 7.01
N PHE A 176 0.70 -4.82 7.97
CA PHE A 176 1.78 -5.82 8.13
C PHE A 176 1.89 -6.76 6.93
N ALA A 177 0.86 -6.94 6.11
CA ALA A 177 0.97 -7.74 4.89
C ALA A 177 2.08 -7.21 3.97
N GLU A 178 2.16 -5.89 3.78
CA GLU A 178 3.19 -5.27 2.96
C GLU A 178 4.58 -5.34 3.61
N ILE A 179 4.67 -5.23 4.94
CA ILE A 179 5.92 -5.36 5.67
C ILE A 179 6.48 -6.78 5.53
N ILE A 180 5.63 -7.80 5.71
CA ILE A 180 5.98 -9.21 5.51
C ILE A 180 6.38 -9.47 4.06
N LYS A 181 5.72 -8.86 3.09
CA LYS A 181 6.10 -8.92 1.68
C LYS A 181 7.54 -8.44 1.48
N TYR A 182 7.94 -7.29 2.05
CA TYR A 182 9.33 -6.83 1.97
C TYR A 182 10.29 -7.83 2.61
N GLY A 183 9.95 -8.35 3.79
CA GLY A 183 10.72 -9.40 4.44
C GLY A 183 10.95 -10.61 3.54
N LEU A 184 9.91 -11.07 2.86
CA LEU A 184 9.96 -12.23 1.99
C LEU A 184 10.73 -11.99 0.68
N ILE A 185 10.67 -10.79 0.08
CA ILE A 185 11.25 -10.56 -1.25
C ILE A 185 12.66 -9.96 -1.22
N VAL A 186 13.06 -9.27 -0.13
CA VAL A 186 14.30 -8.47 -0.15
C VAL A 186 15.05 -8.40 1.19
N ASP A 187 14.43 -8.80 2.33
CA ASP A 187 15.02 -8.58 3.66
C ASP A 187 14.68 -9.71 4.63
N CYS A 188 15.52 -10.75 4.65
CA CYS A 188 15.30 -11.90 5.53
C CYS A 188 15.40 -11.54 7.02
N ASP A 189 16.19 -10.52 7.40
CA ASP A 189 16.32 -10.12 8.80
C ASP A 189 15.04 -9.43 9.28
N LEU A 190 14.42 -8.60 8.44
CA LEU A 190 13.10 -8.04 8.68
C LEU A 190 12.06 -9.15 8.84
N TYR A 191 12.07 -10.17 7.96
CA TYR A 191 11.15 -11.31 8.08
C TYR A 191 11.35 -12.07 9.39
N ASN A 192 12.60 -12.38 9.76
CA ASN A 192 12.93 -13.09 10.99
C ASN A 192 12.43 -12.36 12.25
N MET A 193 12.63 -11.03 12.29
CA MET A 193 12.16 -10.18 13.39
C MET A 193 10.62 -10.19 13.48
N ILE A 194 9.93 -10.03 12.35
CA ILE A 194 8.46 -10.01 12.34
C ILE A 194 7.91 -11.38 12.75
N GLU A 195 8.47 -12.46 12.26
CA GLU A 195 8.04 -13.82 12.58
C GLU A 195 8.17 -14.11 14.08
N SER A 196 9.27 -13.65 14.75
CA SER A 196 9.48 -13.87 16.18
C SER A 196 8.59 -12.99 17.07
N ASP A 197 8.33 -11.75 16.66
CA ASP A 197 7.75 -10.72 17.54
C ASP A 197 6.36 -10.25 17.09
N PHE A 198 5.73 -10.94 16.13
CA PHE A 198 4.52 -10.49 15.44
C PHE A 198 3.42 -9.98 16.37
N GLN A 199 3.09 -10.73 17.43
CA GLN A 199 2.05 -10.31 18.37
C GLN A 199 2.40 -9.00 19.09
N THR A 200 3.65 -8.85 19.50
CA THR A 200 4.14 -7.63 20.16
C THR A 200 4.09 -6.43 19.22
N LEU A 201 4.42 -6.66 17.95
CA LEU A 201 4.43 -5.63 16.92
C LEU A 201 3.01 -5.15 16.56
N ILE A 202 2.06 -6.06 16.38
CA ILE A 202 0.66 -5.67 16.07
C ILE A 202 -0.05 -5.02 17.24
N ASP A 203 0.38 -5.30 18.48
CA ASP A 203 -0.10 -4.64 19.70
C ASP A 203 0.56 -3.26 19.92
N LEU A 204 1.47 -2.83 19.04
CA LEU A 204 2.20 -1.54 19.11
C LEU A 204 2.89 -1.30 20.46
N LYS A 205 3.43 -2.34 21.11
CA LYS A 205 4.03 -2.24 22.44
C LYS A 205 5.30 -1.39 22.47
N ASP A 206 6.00 -1.32 21.35
CA ASP A 206 7.18 -0.48 21.15
C ASP A 206 7.10 0.28 19.84
N LEU A 207 6.68 1.54 19.89
CA LEU A 207 6.59 2.40 18.73
C LEU A 207 7.96 2.72 18.10
N SER A 208 9.06 2.64 18.87
CA SER A 208 10.40 2.85 18.31
C SER A 208 10.81 1.70 17.41
N GLN A 209 10.41 0.47 17.76
CA GLN A 209 10.61 -0.70 16.90
C GLN A 209 9.76 -0.59 15.61
N ILE A 210 8.49 -0.15 15.75
CA ILE A 210 7.62 0.10 14.59
C ILE A 210 8.20 1.19 13.69
N GLU A 211 8.71 2.28 14.25
CA GLU A 211 9.37 3.34 13.48
C GLU A 211 10.57 2.80 12.69
N SER A 212 11.39 1.95 13.30
CA SER A 212 12.53 1.30 12.63
C SER A 212 12.08 0.39 11.47
N ILE A 213 10.99 -0.35 11.64
CA ILE A 213 10.37 -1.18 10.59
C ILE A 213 9.88 -0.29 9.43
N ILE A 214 9.19 0.81 9.74
CA ILE A 214 8.73 1.77 8.73
C ILE A 214 9.92 2.32 7.94
N GLN A 215 11.00 2.72 8.61
CA GLN A 215 12.23 3.21 7.97
C GLN A 215 12.82 2.18 7.00
N ALA A 216 12.92 0.90 7.42
CA ALA A 216 13.42 -0.17 6.58
C ALA A 216 12.53 -0.39 5.34
N CYS A 217 11.20 -0.45 5.52
CA CYS A 217 10.25 -0.60 4.41
C CYS A 217 10.30 0.58 3.43
N CYS A 218 10.35 1.82 3.93
CA CYS A 218 10.52 3.01 3.10
C CYS A 218 11.81 2.94 2.29
N GLN A 219 12.93 2.52 2.90
CA GLN A 219 14.20 2.36 2.19
C GLN A 219 14.10 1.33 1.08
N HIS A 220 13.49 0.17 1.33
CA HIS A 220 13.28 -0.86 0.31
C HIS A 220 12.40 -0.34 -0.82
N LYS A 221 11.27 0.29 -0.49
CA LYS A 221 10.37 0.88 -1.50
C LYS A 221 11.09 1.90 -2.37
N VAL A 222 11.83 2.81 -1.76
CA VAL A 222 12.58 3.85 -2.46
C VAL A 222 13.63 3.24 -3.39
N ASN A 223 14.33 2.20 -2.96
CA ASN A 223 15.29 1.50 -3.82
C ASN A 223 14.64 0.96 -5.10
N PHE A 224 13.44 0.32 -4.98
CA PHE A 224 12.67 -0.14 -6.13
C PHE A 224 12.20 1.03 -7.02
N VAL A 225 11.75 2.12 -6.43
CA VAL A 225 11.26 3.31 -7.16
C VAL A 225 12.39 3.98 -7.93
N ILE A 226 13.57 4.13 -7.32
CA ILE A 226 14.76 4.71 -7.99
C ILE A 226 15.20 3.84 -9.16
N ALA A 227 15.18 2.52 -8.99
CA ALA A 227 15.57 1.57 -10.02
C ALA A 227 14.56 1.49 -11.19
N ASP A 228 13.28 1.73 -10.91
CA ASP A 228 12.19 1.57 -11.88
C ASP A 228 10.96 2.42 -11.49
N GLU A 229 11.03 3.72 -11.75
CA GLU A 229 9.98 4.67 -11.36
C GLU A 229 8.61 4.30 -11.94
N LEU A 230 8.57 3.85 -13.20
CA LEU A 230 7.33 3.60 -13.95
C LEU A 230 6.82 2.16 -13.86
N ASP A 231 7.41 1.33 -12.99
CA ASP A 231 6.97 -0.05 -12.73
C ASP A 231 6.92 -0.93 -13.99
N GLN A 232 8.00 -0.92 -14.75
CA GLN A 232 8.12 -1.69 -15.98
C GLN A 232 9.07 -2.88 -15.88
N ASN A 233 9.86 -2.96 -14.81
CA ASN A 233 10.95 -3.94 -14.61
C ASN A 233 11.04 -4.43 -13.15
N GLN A 234 12.07 -3.98 -12.43
CA GLN A 234 12.41 -4.47 -11.08
C GLN A 234 11.33 -4.17 -10.03
N ARG A 235 10.63 -3.04 -10.15
CA ARG A 235 9.55 -2.67 -9.23
C ARG A 235 8.39 -3.68 -9.25
N MET A 236 8.25 -4.46 -10.33
CA MET A 236 7.28 -5.55 -10.39
C MET A 236 7.45 -6.61 -9.30
N MET A 237 8.66 -6.75 -8.69
CA MET A 237 8.89 -7.62 -7.53
C MET A 237 7.93 -7.31 -6.36
N LEU A 238 7.53 -6.05 -6.21
CA LEU A 238 6.56 -5.63 -5.20
C LEU A 238 5.17 -6.26 -5.39
N ASN A 239 4.90 -6.88 -6.54
CA ASN A 239 3.65 -7.60 -6.80
C ASN A 239 3.68 -9.07 -6.32
N PHE A 240 4.67 -9.48 -5.50
CA PHE A 240 4.65 -10.80 -4.86
C PHE A 240 3.35 -10.99 -4.07
N GLY A 241 2.65 -12.08 -4.33
CA GLY A 241 1.33 -12.35 -3.75
C GLY A 241 0.15 -11.59 -4.39
N HIS A 242 0.38 -10.46 -5.06
CA HIS A 242 -0.70 -9.59 -5.53
C HIS A 242 -1.53 -10.18 -6.67
N THR A 243 -0.97 -11.02 -7.54
CA THR A 243 -1.74 -11.64 -8.63
C THR A 243 -2.91 -12.48 -8.10
N LEU A 244 -2.64 -13.30 -7.07
CA LEU A 244 -3.67 -14.10 -6.40
C LEU A 244 -4.50 -13.24 -5.44
N GLY A 245 -3.87 -12.32 -4.73
CA GLY A 245 -4.55 -11.38 -3.82
C GLY A 245 -5.62 -10.54 -4.52
N HIS A 246 -5.28 -9.87 -5.62
CA HIS A 246 -6.24 -9.08 -6.40
C HIS A 246 -7.37 -9.93 -6.99
N ALA A 247 -7.09 -11.18 -7.35
CA ALA A 247 -8.13 -12.10 -7.79
C ALA A 247 -9.13 -12.42 -6.66
N LEU A 248 -8.64 -12.62 -5.44
CA LEU A 248 -9.48 -12.80 -4.25
C LEU A 248 -10.27 -11.53 -3.93
N GLU A 249 -9.65 -10.35 -3.94
CA GLU A 249 -10.37 -9.08 -3.75
C GLU A 249 -11.50 -8.92 -4.76
N SER A 250 -11.21 -9.21 -6.05
CA SER A 250 -12.20 -9.12 -7.13
C SER A 250 -13.33 -10.13 -6.96
N TYR A 251 -13.02 -11.38 -6.60
CA TYR A 251 -14.00 -12.43 -6.33
C TYR A 251 -14.96 -12.03 -5.20
N PHE A 252 -14.45 -11.43 -4.14
CA PHE A 252 -15.24 -10.92 -3.01
C PHE A 252 -15.82 -9.51 -3.25
N ASN A 253 -15.78 -9.01 -4.49
CA ASN A 253 -16.26 -7.68 -4.85
C ASN A 253 -15.70 -6.58 -3.92
N TYR A 254 -14.48 -6.76 -3.42
CA TYR A 254 -13.79 -5.81 -2.55
C TYR A 254 -14.53 -5.43 -1.25
N LYS A 255 -15.45 -6.27 -0.79
CA LYS A 255 -16.32 -5.96 0.37
C LYS A 255 -16.04 -6.83 1.58
N THR A 256 -15.72 -8.09 1.36
CA THR A 256 -15.64 -9.12 2.43
C THR A 256 -14.22 -9.28 2.93
N ILE A 257 -13.24 -9.09 2.06
CA ILE A 257 -11.82 -9.25 2.34
C ILE A 257 -11.11 -7.89 2.28
N THR A 258 -10.18 -7.63 3.21
CA THR A 258 -9.29 -6.47 3.13
C THR A 258 -8.16 -6.72 2.16
N HIS A 259 -7.43 -5.66 1.78
CA HIS A 259 -6.26 -5.76 0.93
C HIS A 259 -5.17 -6.65 1.56
N GLY A 260 -4.79 -6.37 2.81
CA GLY A 260 -3.75 -7.14 3.50
C GLY A 260 -4.12 -8.61 3.65
N GLN A 261 -5.38 -8.91 3.99
CA GLN A 261 -5.85 -10.29 4.04
C GLN A 261 -5.70 -10.99 2.68
N ALA A 262 -6.08 -10.34 1.59
CA ALA A 262 -5.93 -10.87 0.24
C ALA A 262 -4.45 -11.10 -0.11
N VAL A 263 -3.57 -10.18 0.28
CA VAL A 263 -2.13 -10.28 0.05
C VAL A 263 -1.51 -11.42 0.86
N TYR A 264 -1.90 -11.65 2.11
CA TYR A 264 -1.44 -12.82 2.91
C TYR A 264 -1.72 -14.14 2.19
N TYR A 265 -2.96 -14.35 1.75
CA TYR A 265 -3.30 -15.58 1.02
C TYR A 265 -2.62 -15.62 -0.35
N GLY A 266 -2.48 -14.48 -1.00
CA GLY A 266 -1.75 -14.39 -2.25
C GLY A 266 -0.27 -14.76 -2.11
N MET A 267 0.39 -14.31 -1.04
CA MET A 267 1.78 -14.69 -0.72
C MET A 267 1.91 -16.18 -0.43
N LEU A 268 0.95 -16.76 0.30
CA LEU A 268 0.92 -18.20 0.57
C LEU A 268 0.80 -19.02 -0.73
N GLY A 269 -0.10 -18.61 -1.64
CA GLY A 269 -0.24 -19.26 -2.95
C GLY A 269 0.99 -19.09 -3.84
N ALA A 270 1.64 -17.93 -3.78
CA ALA A 270 2.88 -17.69 -4.53
C ALA A 270 4.06 -18.50 -3.96
N ALA A 271 4.15 -18.65 -2.65
CA ALA A 271 5.13 -19.54 -2.00
C ALA A 271 4.88 -21.02 -2.35
N PHE A 272 3.61 -21.46 -2.42
CA PHE A 272 3.26 -22.79 -2.88
C PHE A 272 3.75 -23.05 -4.32
N ILE A 273 3.53 -22.11 -5.24
CA ILE A 273 4.03 -22.19 -6.62
C ILE A 273 5.57 -22.22 -6.64
N SER A 274 6.21 -21.38 -5.82
CA SER A 274 7.68 -21.34 -5.71
C SER A 274 8.26 -22.67 -5.28
N LYS A 275 7.64 -23.34 -4.28
CA LYS A 275 7.99 -24.71 -3.86
C LYS A 275 7.73 -25.73 -4.97
N LYS A 276 6.57 -25.70 -5.63
CA LYS A 276 6.21 -26.62 -6.71
C LYS A 276 7.25 -26.66 -7.82
N TYR A 277 7.84 -25.52 -8.15
CA TYR A 277 8.88 -25.40 -9.17
C TYR A 277 10.31 -25.54 -8.63
N ASN A 278 10.48 -25.94 -7.36
CA ASN A 278 11.77 -26.09 -6.68
C ASN A 278 12.60 -24.79 -6.64
N PHE A 279 11.96 -23.61 -6.71
CA PHE A 279 12.63 -22.34 -6.44
C PHE A 279 12.82 -22.16 -4.94
N LEU A 280 11.80 -22.47 -4.14
CA LEU A 280 11.79 -22.37 -2.68
C LEU A 280 11.94 -23.77 -2.05
N SER A 281 12.80 -23.89 -1.04
CA SER A 281 12.95 -25.14 -0.30
C SER A 281 11.68 -25.48 0.48
N GLU A 282 11.50 -26.77 0.80
CA GLU A 282 10.36 -27.23 1.60
C GLU A 282 10.38 -26.62 3.01
N ASP A 283 11.55 -26.51 3.62
CA ASP A 283 11.70 -25.92 4.96
C ASP A 283 11.31 -24.45 4.98
N ALA A 284 11.78 -23.64 4.01
CA ALA A 284 11.41 -22.25 3.88
C ALA A 284 9.90 -22.08 3.62
N PHE A 285 9.33 -22.93 2.76
CA PHE A 285 7.88 -22.92 2.53
C PHE A 285 7.09 -23.24 3.80
N ASN A 286 7.47 -24.31 4.53
CA ASN A 286 6.80 -24.72 5.75
C ASN A 286 6.88 -23.64 6.83
N ARG A 287 7.99 -22.92 6.91
CA ARG A 287 8.19 -21.79 7.80
C ARG A 287 7.24 -20.64 7.48
N ILE A 288 7.16 -20.22 6.20
CA ILE A 288 6.22 -19.19 5.73
C ILE A 288 4.77 -19.61 5.99
N HIS A 289 4.44 -20.84 5.69
CA HIS A 289 3.11 -21.41 5.92
C HIS A 289 2.73 -21.37 7.40
N ALA A 290 3.61 -21.82 8.28
CA ALA A 290 3.38 -21.83 9.73
C ALA A 290 3.16 -20.41 10.26
N PHE A 291 3.98 -19.43 9.82
CA PHE A 291 3.84 -18.05 10.25
C PHE A 291 2.53 -17.42 9.76
N ILE A 292 2.19 -17.53 8.47
CA ILE A 292 0.93 -17.00 7.94
C ILE A 292 -0.28 -17.65 8.64
N SER A 293 -0.15 -18.88 9.13
CA SER A 293 -1.19 -19.57 9.90
C SER A 293 -1.52 -18.91 11.24
N THR A 294 -0.62 -18.12 11.81
CA THR A 294 -0.84 -17.39 13.06
C THR A 294 -1.64 -16.10 12.87
N ILE A 295 -1.75 -15.62 11.63
CA ILE A 295 -2.48 -14.40 11.30
C ILE A 295 -3.98 -14.67 11.34
N PRO A 296 -4.80 -13.75 11.89
CA PRO A 296 -6.25 -13.93 11.98
C PRO A 296 -6.87 -14.27 10.63
N LYS A 297 -7.48 -15.46 10.56
CA LYS A 297 -8.01 -16.03 9.32
C LYS A 297 -9.32 -15.38 8.89
N LEU A 298 -9.53 -15.35 7.58
CA LEU A 298 -10.86 -15.19 7.00
C LEU A 298 -11.56 -16.53 6.91
N ASN A 299 -12.84 -16.51 7.22
CA ASN A 299 -13.68 -17.69 7.01
C ASN A 299 -14.07 -17.77 5.53
N PHE A 300 -13.25 -18.46 4.72
CA PHE A 300 -13.52 -18.69 3.29
C PHE A 300 -14.52 -19.85 3.08
N ASN A 301 -15.67 -19.83 3.74
CA ASN A 301 -16.68 -20.84 3.49
C ASN A 301 -17.03 -20.84 1.98
N ASN A 302 -16.59 -21.89 1.27
CA ASN A 302 -16.92 -22.19 -0.13
C ASN A 302 -16.37 -21.22 -1.20
N ILE A 303 -15.06 -21.04 -1.30
CA ILE A 303 -14.46 -20.38 -2.47
C ILE A 303 -14.70 -21.23 -3.73
N ASP A 304 -15.32 -20.62 -4.75
CA ASP A 304 -15.40 -21.18 -6.08
C ASP A 304 -14.09 -20.90 -6.83
N CYS A 305 -13.17 -21.87 -6.82
CA CYS A 305 -11.84 -21.75 -7.43
C CYS A 305 -11.89 -21.38 -8.91
N ASN A 306 -12.92 -21.81 -9.65
CA ASN A 306 -13.06 -21.46 -11.05
C ASN A 306 -13.40 -19.97 -11.22
N LYS A 307 -14.24 -19.42 -10.38
CA LYS A 307 -14.57 -17.98 -10.41
C LYS A 307 -13.38 -17.11 -10.02
N VAL A 308 -12.60 -17.50 -9.00
CA VAL A 308 -11.37 -16.78 -8.66
C VAL A 308 -10.40 -16.82 -9.83
N PHE A 309 -10.25 -17.97 -10.50
CA PHE A 309 -9.39 -18.07 -11.68
C PHE A 309 -9.86 -17.19 -12.86
N GLU A 310 -11.18 -17.04 -13.06
CA GLU A 310 -11.68 -16.10 -14.09
C GLU A 310 -11.31 -14.64 -13.78
N CYS A 311 -11.21 -14.25 -12.50
CA CYS A 311 -10.72 -12.91 -12.13
C CYS A 311 -9.26 -12.71 -12.57
N ILE A 312 -8.39 -13.73 -12.44
CA ILE A 312 -7.00 -13.67 -12.94
C ILE A 312 -6.98 -13.49 -14.47
N LYS A 313 -7.80 -14.24 -15.20
CA LYS A 313 -7.87 -14.15 -16.65
C LYS A 313 -8.31 -12.77 -17.16
N TYR A 314 -9.22 -12.12 -16.43
CA TYR A 314 -9.69 -10.78 -16.79
C TYR A 314 -8.54 -9.77 -16.73
N ASP A 315 -7.68 -9.89 -15.75
CA ASP A 315 -6.48 -9.05 -15.61
C ASP A 315 -5.44 -9.36 -16.70
N LYS A 316 -5.31 -10.65 -17.12
CA LYS A 316 -4.42 -11.10 -18.19
C LYS A 316 -4.76 -10.50 -19.56
N LYS A 317 -6.03 -10.32 -19.90
CA LYS A 317 -6.45 -9.73 -21.18
C LYS A 317 -5.91 -8.31 -21.38
N LYS A 318 -5.53 -7.63 -20.29
CA LYS A 318 -4.94 -6.29 -20.31
C LYS A 318 -3.43 -6.29 -20.60
N THR A 319 -2.70 -7.41 -20.39
CA THR A 319 -1.23 -7.48 -20.39
C THR A 319 -0.60 -8.35 -21.50
N LYS A 320 -1.17 -8.41 -22.71
CA LYS A 320 -0.59 -9.10 -23.89
C LYS A 320 -0.10 -10.55 -23.63
N ASN A 321 -0.84 -11.36 -22.90
CA ASN A 321 -0.60 -12.82 -22.71
C ASN A 321 0.70 -13.27 -22.00
N LYS A 322 1.44 -12.39 -21.34
CA LYS A 322 2.58 -12.80 -20.49
C LYS A 322 2.26 -12.53 -19.03
N PHE A 323 2.37 -13.56 -18.19
CA PHE A 323 2.37 -13.35 -16.74
C PHE A 323 3.80 -13.14 -16.26
N ASN A 324 4.05 -12.00 -15.66
CA ASN A 324 5.22 -11.81 -14.82
C ASN A 324 4.82 -12.22 -13.41
N PHE A 325 5.04 -13.48 -13.06
CA PHE A 325 4.70 -14.00 -11.74
C PHE A 325 5.92 -13.94 -10.84
N ILE A 326 5.78 -13.42 -9.64
CA ILE A 326 6.88 -13.31 -8.70
C ILE A 326 6.94 -14.58 -7.85
N VAL A 327 8.10 -15.20 -7.80
CA VAL A 327 8.40 -16.40 -7.00
C VAL A 327 9.48 -16.09 -5.97
N LEU A 328 9.49 -16.82 -4.86
CA LEU A 328 10.59 -16.78 -3.92
C LEU A 328 11.65 -17.81 -4.31
N THR A 329 12.91 -17.41 -4.26
CA THR A 329 14.06 -18.32 -4.35
C THR A 329 14.64 -18.68 -2.98
N ASP A 330 14.35 -17.83 -1.99
CA ASP A 330 14.58 -18.02 -0.57
C ASP A 330 13.77 -16.98 0.21
N ILE A 331 13.71 -17.07 1.55
CA ILE A 331 13.22 -15.96 2.38
C ILE A 331 14.17 -14.77 2.21
N GLY A 332 13.63 -13.62 1.87
CA GLY A 332 14.40 -12.42 1.54
C GLY A 332 14.93 -12.37 0.10
N LYS A 333 14.50 -13.31 -0.77
CA LYS A 333 14.92 -13.33 -2.18
C LYS A 333 13.78 -13.73 -3.10
N ALA A 334 13.52 -12.91 -4.10
CA ALA A 334 12.50 -13.18 -5.12
C ALA A 334 13.06 -13.05 -6.54
N ASP A 335 12.35 -13.64 -7.51
CA ASP A 335 12.66 -13.55 -8.93
C ASP A 335 11.37 -13.55 -9.77
N ILE A 336 11.48 -13.20 -11.04
CA ILE A 336 10.36 -13.17 -11.97
C ILE A 336 10.29 -14.49 -12.75
N PHE A 337 9.15 -15.17 -12.64
CA PHE A 337 8.88 -16.42 -13.34
C PHE A 337 7.89 -16.22 -14.49
N TYR A 338 8.34 -16.55 -15.71
CA TYR A 338 7.58 -16.30 -16.94
C TYR A 338 6.84 -17.53 -17.49
N LYS A 339 7.01 -18.71 -16.88
CA LYS A 339 6.47 -19.99 -17.39
C LYS A 339 5.26 -20.49 -16.61
N ILE A 340 4.63 -19.63 -15.82
CA ILE A 340 3.45 -19.99 -15.05
C ILE A 340 2.28 -20.35 -15.97
N THR A 341 1.54 -21.38 -15.61
CA THR A 341 0.41 -21.90 -16.37
C THR A 341 -0.93 -21.62 -15.68
N SER A 342 -2.01 -21.80 -16.41
CA SER A 342 -3.37 -21.72 -15.86
C SER A 342 -3.62 -22.77 -14.77
N ASP A 343 -3.00 -23.95 -14.87
CA ASP A 343 -3.19 -25.02 -13.91
C ASP A 343 -2.44 -24.73 -12.60
N ASP A 344 -1.28 -24.06 -12.67
CA ASP A 344 -0.56 -23.60 -11.46
C ASP A 344 -1.42 -22.63 -10.62
N PHE A 345 -2.12 -21.71 -11.29
CA PHE A 345 -3.03 -20.81 -10.60
C PHE A 345 -4.20 -21.55 -9.93
N LYS A 346 -4.81 -22.51 -10.64
CA LYS A 346 -5.90 -23.32 -10.06
C LYS A 346 -5.43 -24.13 -8.87
N GLU A 347 -4.24 -24.75 -8.96
CA GLU A 347 -3.66 -25.49 -7.85
C GLU A 347 -3.37 -24.59 -6.64
N ALA A 348 -2.81 -23.38 -6.87
CA ALA A 348 -2.57 -22.43 -5.80
C ALA A 348 -3.88 -21.92 -5.15
N ILE A 349 -4.92 -21.65 -5.95
CA ILE A 349 -6.24 -21.26 -5.43
C ILE A 349 -6.85 -22.41 -4.61
N ASN A 350 -6.77 -23.67 -5.12
CA ASN A 350 -7.23 -24.84 -4.37
C ASN A 350 -6.44 -25.02 -3.06
N TYR A 351 -5.13 -24.78 -3.09
CA TYR A 351 -4.29 -24.83 -1.91
C TYR A 351 -4.74 -23.78 -0.87
N ILE A 352 -4.95 -22.52 -1.29
CA ILE A 352 -5.46 -21.46 -0.43
C ILE A 352 -6.85 -21.82 0.13
N ALA A 353 -7.76 -22.31 -0.71
CA ALA A 353 -9.11 -22.68 -0.30
C ALA A 353 -9.16 -23.81 0.75
N ASN A 354 -8.24 -24.78 0.62
CA ASN A 354 -8.14 -25.92 1.54
C ASN A 354 -7.28 -25.64 2.77
N TYR A 355 -6.50 -24.56 2.75
CA TYR A 355 -5.61 -24.18 3.83
C TYR A 355 -6.33 -23.99 5.18
N GLU A 356 -7.58 -23.56 5.16
CA GLU A 356 -8.40 -23.39 6.37
C GLU A 356 -8.88 -24.71 6.98
N TYR A 357 -9.02 -25.77 6.17
CA TYR A 357 -9.52 -27.06 6.64
C TYR A 357 -8.44 -27.93 7.32
N SER A 358 -7.17 -27.64 7.12
CA SER A 358 -6.05 -28.43 7.63
C SER A 358 -5.54 -28.02 9.02
N CYS A 359 -6.13 -26.99 9.62
CA CYS A 359 -5.70 -26.40 10.89
C CYS A 359 -6.74 -26.50 12.01
N ASN A 360 -7.76 -27.38 11.86
CA ASN A 360 -8.74 -27.73 12.91
C ASN A 360 -8.42 -29.08 13.55
#